data_8aa815663716875a71f7e8373dc97d6d
#
_entry.id   8aa815663716875a71f7e8373dc97d6d
#
_cell.length_a   1.000
_cell.length_b   1.000
_cell.length_c   1.000
_cell.angle_alpha   90.00
_cell.angle_beta   90.00
_cell.angle_gamma   90.00
#
_symmetry.space_group_name_H-M   'P 1'
#
loop_
_entity.id
_entity.type
_entity.pdbx_description
1 polymer ?
#
loop_
_entity_poly.entity_id
_entity_poly.type
_entity_poly.pdbx_seq_one_letter_code
_entity_poly.pdbx_strand_id
1 'polypeptide(L)'
;MGMSWEDVVLIEESKNSGHPTVVTVNCPDKAGLGCDLLRIVLEFGLYVTRGDFSTDGKWCYVILWVVPRPISLKIDWESLKKRLVSCCPSFLPAFYIDQFSGSSKSPPLYLLKVFSLDRKGLIHDVTKLLCELELTIQRLKVMTTPDGKVVDLFFITDSVNLLHTKFGREETCEHLSVVLGECCISCELELAGPEYECQQGFSSIPETIAEKLFSCEFSSVEDGSQAIISDTSRIKKASVVIDNLLSPVHSLLQIQCHDQKGLIYDILRISKDCGIQIAYGRVSPSVNGTRNLDLFIQNENGKKIVDHENQVALCSRLKEEMLHPLRVIITNRGPDTQLLVANPVEISGKGRPRVVYDVTLALKTLDICIFSAEIGRHSTLDREWEVYKFLLDENQGFPLTSKQAKQNIVDKVRRTLMGW
;
A
#
# COMPACT_ATOMS: atom_id res chain seq x y z
N MET A 1 -38.28 5.05 3.80
CA MET A 1 -37.40 5.29 4.96
C MET A 1 -36.06 5.68 4.38
N GLY A 2 -35.63 6.95 4.53
CA GLY A 2 -34.28 7.36 4.09
C GLY A 2 -33.29 6.84 5.09
N MET A 3 -32.33 6.03 4.65
CA MET A 3 -31.17 5.68 5.46
C MET A 3 -30.42 6.96 5.83
N SER A 4 -30.09 7.12 7.10
CA SER A 4 -29.18 8.19 7.56
C SER A 4 -27.79 7.92 7.00
N TRP A 5 -27.00 8.95 6.75
CA TRP A 5 -25.58 8.82 6.40
C TRP A 5 -24.76 8.04 7.44
N GLU A 6 -25.26 8.02 8.68
CA GLU A 6 -24.67 7.29 9.79
C GLU A 6 -24.76 5.77 9.62
N ASP A 7 -25.68 5.29 8.78
CA ASP A 7 -25.96 3.86 8.58
C ASP A 7 -25.16 3.22 7.43
N VAL A 8 -24.47 4.03 6.60
CA VAL A 8 -23.68 3.52 5.46
C VAL A 8 -22.44 2.75 5.92
N VAL A 9 -21.78 3.21 6.98
CA VAL A 9 -20.63 2.55 7.59
C VAL A 9 -20.86 2.46 9.09
N LEU A 10 -20.85 1.23 9.61
CA LEU A 10 -20.94 0.94 11.03
C LEU A 10 -19.60 0.35 11.50
N ILE A 11 -19.09 0.85 12.62
CA ILE A 11 -17.90 0.32 13.28
C ILE A 11 -18.30 -0.11 14.69
N GLU A 12 -18.20 -1.40 14.95
CA GLU A 12 -18.46 -2.00 16.24
C GLU A 12 -17.13 -2.38 16.89
N GLU A 13 -16.65 -1.50 17.75
CA GLU A 13 -15.40 -1.73 18.47
C GLU A 13 -15.54 -2.88 19.47
N SER A 14 -14.55 -3.77 19.48
CA SER A 14 -14.49 -4.84 20.47
C SER A 14 -14.19 -4.27 21.86
N LYS A 15 -15.01 -4.62 22.85
CA LYS A 15 -14.78 -4.29 24.25
C LYS A 15 -13.62 -5.08 24.88
N ASN A 16 -13.24 -6.19 24.27
CA ASN A 16 -12.20 -7.08 24.78
C ASN A 16 -10.91 -6.90 23.98
N SER A 17 -9.81 -6.67 24.68
CA SER A 17 -8.47 -6.62 24.06
C SER A 17 -8.18 -7.91 23.29
N GLY A 18 -7.80 -7.78 22.02
CA GLY A 18 -7.46 -8.91 21.14
C GLY A 18 -8.60 -9.47 20.28
N HIS A 19 -9.83 -9.03 20.50
CA HIS A 19 -10.93 -9.36 19.58
C HIS A 19 -10.99 -8.36 18.41
N PRO A 20 -11.38 -8.83 17.21
CA PRO A 20 -11.48 -7.94 16.05
C PRO A 20 -12.63 -6.93 16.19
N THR A 21 -12.39 -5.72 15.75
CA THR A 21 -13.42 -4.72 15.49
C THR A 21 -14.14 -5.07 14.20
N VAL A 22 -15.47 -4.92 14.18
CA VAL A 22 -16.27 -5.22 12.99
C VAL A 22 -16.60 -3.91 12.26
N VAL A 23 -16.24 -3.87 10.99
CA VAL A 23 -16.55 -2.77 10.06
C VAL A 23 -17.58 -3.29 9.07
N THR A 24 -18.78 -2.72 9.06
CA THR A 24 -19.84 -3.04 8.12
C THR A 24 -20.06 -1.86 7.18
N VAL A 25 -20.06 -2.13 5.87
CA VAL A 25 -20.35 -1.14 4.84
C VAL A 25 -21.57 -1.60 4.05
N ASN A 26 -22.54 -0.72 3.89
CA ASN A 26 -23.80 -0.99 3.20
C ASN A 26 -24.15 0.23 2.32
N CYS A 27 -23.88 0.15 1.03
CA CYS A 27 -24.00 1.28 0.12
C CYS A 27 -24.31 0.83 -1.32
N PRO A 28 -24.66 1.76 -2.23
CA PRO A 28 -24.73 1.45 -3.66
C PRO A 28 -23.40 0.86 -4.15
N ASP A 29 -23.46 -0.11 -5.05
CA ASP A 29 -22.29 -0.74 -5.61
C ASP A 29 -21.60 0.15 -6.66
N LYS A 30 -20.28 0.07 -6.70
CA LYS A 30 -19.45 0.57 -7.79
C LYS A 30 -18.29 -0.37 -8.05
N ALA A 31 -17.85 -0.45 -9.30
CA ALA A 31 -16.70 -1.26 -9.68
C ALA A 31 -15.46 -0.88 -8.85
N GLY A 32 -14.84 -1.87 -8.21
CA GLY A 32 -13.63 -1.69 -7.40
C GLY A 32 -13.85 -1.15 -5.99
N LEU A 33 -15.09 -0.98 -5.51
CA LEU A 33 -15.37 -0.47 -4.16
C LEU A 33 -14.64 -1.27 -3.08
N GLY A 34 -14.66 -2.59 -3.15
CA GLY A 34 -13.94 -3.45 -2.19
C GLY A 34 -12.44 -3.16 -2.12
N CYS A 35 -11.81 -2.88 -3.26
CA CYS A 35 -10.40 -2.48 -3.32
C CYS A 35 -10.16 -1.13 -2.63
N ASP A 36 -11.03 -0.13 -2.91
CA ASP A 36 -10.94 1.21 -2.32
C ASP A 36 -11.11 1.15 -0.78
N LEU A 37 -12.07 0.35 -0.28
CA LEU A 37 -12.27 0.14 1.16
C LEU A 37 -11.07 -0.52 1.83
N LEU A 38 -10.54 -1.60 1.24
CA LEU A 38 -9.38 -2.29 1.78
C LEU A 38 -8.11 -1.44 1.75
N ARG A 39 -7.97 -0.56 0.77
CA ARG A 39 -6.90 0.41 0.72
C ARG A 39 -6.91 1.31 1.95
N ILE A 40 -8.09 1.88 2.31
CA ILE A 40 -8.25 2.71 3.52
C ILE A 40 -7.93 1.89 4.77
N VAL A 41 -8.44 0.66 4.88
CA VAL A 41 -8.12 -0.23 6.00
C VAL A 41 -6.59 -0.41 6.16
N LEU A 42 -5.86 -0.56 5.04
CA LEU A 42 -4.40 -0.63 5.06
C LEU A 42 -3.74 0.71 5.41
N GLU A 43 -4.28 1.83 4.96
CA GLU A 43 -3.80 3.18 5.32
C GLU A 43 -3.83 3.41 6.82
N PHE A 44 -4.85 2.90 7.51
CA PHE A 44 -4.94 2.94 8.98
C PHE A 44 -4.11 1.87 9.69
N GLY A 45 -3.36 1.06 8.96
CA GLY A 45 -2.52 0.01 9.54
C GLY A 45 -3.29 -1.15 10.14
N LEU A 46 -4.53 -1.33 9.71
CA LEU A 46 -5.40 -2.41 10.13
C LEU A 46 -5.15 -3.68 9.30
N TYR A 47 -5.39 -4.81 9.92
CA TYR A 47 -5.29 -6.13 9.34
C TYR A 47 -6.65 -6.81 9.34
N VAL A 48 -7.08 -7.31 8.18
CA VAL A 48 -8.35 -8.01 8.03
C VAL A 48 -8.17 -9.48 8.40
N THR A 49 -8.83 -9.90 9.48
CA THR A 49 -8.78 -11.29 9.94
C THR A 49 -9.83 -12.18 9.26
N ARG A 50 -10.96 -11.59 8.88
CA ARG A 50 -12.07 -12.22 8.16
C ARG A 50 -12.77 -11.17 7.31
N GLY A 51 -13.42 -11.57 6.21
CA GLY A 51 -14.21 -10.67 5.37
C GLY A 51 -15.32 -11.42 4.66
N ASP A 52 -16.47 -10.77 4.54
CA ASP A 52 -17.59 -11.21 3.71
C ASP A 52 -17.99 -10.05 2.79
N PHE A 53 -18.11 -10.33 1.49
CA PHE A 53 -18.46 -9.38 0.44
C PHE A 53 -19.69 -9.90 -0.30
N SER A 54 -20.67 -9.05 -0.56
CA SER A 54 -21.85 -9.42 -1.32
C SER A 54 -22.38 -8.23 -2.10
N THR A 55 -22.76 -8.45 -3.37
CA THR A 55 -23.42 -7.44 -4.20
C THR A 55 -24.46 -8.10 -5.10
N ASP A 56 -25.55 -7.37 -5.38
CA ASP A 56 -26.53 -7.71 -6.42
C ASP A 56 -26.32 -6.92 -7.72
N GLY A 57 -25.17 -6.22 -7.82
CA GLY A 57 -24.82 -5.33 -8.92
C GLY A 57 -25.37 -3.91 -8.81
N LYS A 58 -26.23 -3.63 -7.81
CA LYS A 58 -26.77 -2.29 -7.50
C LYS A 58 -26.38 -1.85 -6.10
N TRP A 59 -26.31 -2.81 -5.19
CA TRP A 59 -26.08 -2.62 -3.77
C TRP A 59 -24.97 -3.52 -3.27
N CYS A 60 -24.10 -2.98 -2.45
CA CYS A 60 -22.97 -3.70 -1.90
C CYS A 60 -23.08 -3.79 -0.37
N TYR A 61 -22.80 -4.97 0.17
CA TYR A 61 -22.72 -5.25 1.59
C TYR A 61 -21.37 -5.91 1.91
N VAL A 62 -20.57 -5.25 2.72
CA VAL A 62 -19.23 -5.71 3.10
C VAL A 62 -19.12 -5.75 4.61
N ILE A 63 -18.63 -6.85 5.16
CA ILE A 63 -18.28 -7.00 6.57
C ILE A 63 -16.81 -7.37 6.67
N LEU A 64 -16.05 -6.58 7.44
CA LEU A 64 -14.63 -6.81 7.68
C LEU A 64 -14.37 -6.92 9.19
N TRP A 65 -13.71 -7.97 9.62
CA TRP A 65 -13.18 -8.12 10.96
C TRP A 65 -11.73 -7.67 10.95
N VAL A 66 -11.46 -6.57 11.61
CA VAL A 66 -10.15 -5.91 11.57
C VAL A 66 -9.50 -5.87 12.95
N VAL A 67 -8.18 -5.99 12.96
CA VAL A 67 -7.36 -5.83 14.17
C VAL A 67 -6.21 -4.86 13.88
N PRO A 68 -5.83 -3.99 14.84
CA PRO A 68 -4.61 -3.21 14.70
C PRO A 68 -3.40 -4.14 14.72
N ARG A 69 -2.37 -3.81 13.95
CA ARG A 69 -1.09 -4.53 14.07
C ARG A 69 -0.37 -4.09 15.36
N PRO A 70 0.45 -4.98 15.98
CA PRO A 70 1.13 -4.68 17.24
C PRO A 70 2.01 -3.43 17.22
N ILE A 71 2.50 -3.03 16.05
CA ILE A 71 3.33 -1.82 15.82
C ILE A 71 2.45 -0.63 15.37
N SER A 72 1.12 -0.79 15.39
CA SER A 72 0.21 0.23 14.87
C SER A 72 0.08 1.38 15.85
N LEU A 73 -0.04 2.54 15.25
CA LEU A 73 -0.46 3.80 15.82
C LEU A 73 -1.84 3.65 16.49
N LYS A 74 -2.16 4.53 17.40
CA LYS A 74 -3.51 4.62 17.94
C LYS A 74 -4.49 4.87 16.78
N ILE A 75 -5.47 3.98 16.62
CA ILE A 75 -6.46 4.08 15.54
C ILE A 75 -7.49 5.14 15.91
N ASP A 76 -7.71 6.10 15.03
CA ASP A 76 -8.85 7.00 15.07
C ASP A 76 -10.02 6.37 14.27
N TRP A 77 -10.94 5.73 14.98
CA TRP A 77 -12.08 5.04 14.39
C TRP A 77 -13.07 5.99 13.72
N GLU A 78 -13.20 7.22 14.24
CA GLU A 78 -14.07 8.24 13.63
C GLU A 78 -13.52 8.74 12.30
N SER A 79 -12.20 8.95 12.23
CA SER A 79 -11.55 9.29 10.97
C SER A 79 -11.64 8.14 9.96
N LEU A 80 -11.41 6.90 10.40
CA LEU A 80 -11.60 5.71 9.56
C LEU A 80 -13.03 5.65 8.99
N LYS A 81 -14.06 5.86 9.84
CA LYS A 81 -15.45 5.88 9.41
C LYS A 81 -15.70 6.93 8.34
N LYS A 82 -15.25 8.16 8.55
CA LYS A 82 -15.37 9.26 7.58
C LYS A 82 -14.71 8.93 6.24
N ARG A 83 -13.52 8.35 6.28
CA ARG A 83 -12.77 7.95 5.10
C ARG A 83 -13.48 6.82 4.32
N LEU A 84 -14.01 5.82 5.02
CA LEU A 84 -14.80 4.73 4.39
C LEU A 84 -16.09 5.27 3.77
N VAL A 85 -16.81 6.16 4.46
CA VAL A 85 -18.02 6.82 3.92
C VAL A 85 -17.71 7.60 2.66
N SER A 86 -16.56 8.32 2.61
CA SER A 86 -16.16 9.09 1.44
C SER A 86 -15.89 8.25 0.18
N CYS A 87 -15.61 6.95 0.34
CA CYS A 87 -15.44 6.02 -0.77
C CYS A 87 -16.78 5.45 -1.30
N CYS A 88 -17.83 5.50 -0.49
CA CYS A 88 -19.13 4.98 -0.86
C CYS A 88 -19.84 5.93 -1.84
N PRO A 89 -20.49 5.42 -2.89
CA PRO A 89 -21.31 6.25 -3.76
C PRO A 89 -22.44 6.93 -2.97
N SER A 90 -22.71 8.21 -3.29
CA SER A 90 -23.79 8.96 -2.64
C SER A 90 -25.15 8.52 -3.18
N PHE A 91 -26.17 8.52 -2.31
CA PHE A 91 -27.57 8.27 -2.68
C PHE A 91 -28.25 9.44 -3.41
N LEU A 92 -27.59 10.60 -3.48
CA LEU A 92 -28.18 11.78 -4.09
C LEU A 92 -28.30 11.58 -5.60
N PRO A 93 -29.46 11.85 -6.21
CA PRO A 93 -29.60 11.83 -7.66
C PRO A 93 -28.56 12.76 -8.31
N ALA A 94 -28.03 12.35 -9.46
CA ALA A 94 -27.00 13.08 -10.19
C ALA A 94 -27.29 14.57 -10.40
N PHE A 95 -28.58 14.97 -10.42
CA PHE A 95 -29.01 16.38 -10.52
C PHE A 95 -28.59 17.27 -9.34
N TYR A 96 -28.30 16.70 -8.16
CA TYR A 96 -27.81 17.46 -7.00
C TYR A 96 -26.29 17.52 -6.95
N ILE A 97 -25.60 16.59 -7.62
CA ILE A 97 -24.13 16.50 -7.61
C ILE A 97 -23.51 17.63 -8.43
N ASP A 98 -24.14 18.05 -9.55
CA ASP A 98 -23.64 19.13 -10.41
C ASP A 98 -23.65 20.52 -9.75
N GLN A 99 -24.43 20.75 -8.70
CA GLN A 99 -24.43 22.01 -7.96
C GLN A 99 -23.35 22.08 -6.86
N PHE A 100 -22.82 20.91 -6.42
CA PHE A 100 -21.80 20.81 -5.37
C PHE A 100 -20.47 20.27 -5.88
N SER A 101 -20.43 19.64 -7.04
CA SER A 101 -19.20 19.24 -7.71
C SER A 101 -18.62 20.42 -8.51
N GLY A 102 -18.16 21.44 -7.81
CA GLY A 102 -17.09 22.25 -8.37
C GLY A 102 -15.97 21.33 -8.75
N SER A 103 -15.67 21.26 -10.06
CA SER A 103 -14.56 20.56 -10.72
C SER A 103 -13.78 19.60 -9.79
N SER A 104 -13.63 18.35 -10.18
CA SER A 104 -12.76 17.36 -9.52
C SER A 104 -11.30 17.86 -9.54
N LYS A 105 -11.02 18.89 -8.73
CA LYS A 105 -9.64 19.32 -8.50
C LYS A 105 -8.99 18.21 -7.69
N SER A 106 -7.87 17.70 -8.19
CA SER A 106 -6.96 16.85 -7.42
C SER A 106 -6.75 17.49 -6.03
N PRO A 107 -6.65 16.69 -4.96
CA PRO A 107 -6.44 17.24 -3.63
C PRO A 107 -5.19 18.13 -3.64
N PRO A 108 -5.21 19.25 -2.89
CA PRO A 108 -4.10 20.18 -2.85
C PRO A 108 -2.82 19.47 -2.40
N LEU A 109 -1.73 19.77 -3.11
CA LEU A 109 -0.41 19.25 -2.81
C LEU A 109 0.31 20.21 -1.88
N TYR A 110 0.87 19.71 -0.79
CA TYR A 110 1.67 20.49 0.15
C TYR A 110 3.12 20.04 0.10
N LEU A 111 4.04 20.99 0.27
CA LEU A 111 5.47 20.77 0.38
C LEU A 111 5.92 20.95 1.82
N LEU A 112 6.32 19.84 2.44
CA LEU A 112 6.97 19.83 3.73
C LEU A 112 8.49 19.79 3.52
N LYS A 113 9.20 20.79 4.05
CA LYS A 113 10.65 20.91 4.04
C LYS A 113 11.15 20.70 5.46
N VAL A 114 11.98 19.69 5.66
CA VAL A 114 12.61 19.41 6.97
C VAL A 114 14.12 19.55 6.80
N PHE A 115 14.72 20.45 7.58
CA PHE A 115 16.17 20.59 7.69
C PHE A 115 16.62 20.03 9.04
N SER A 116 17.55 19.10 9.03
CA SER A 116 17.96 18.39 10.23
C SER A 116 19.44 17.96 10.18
N LEU A 117 19.97 17.55 11.31
CA LEU A 117 21.21 16.78 11.37
C LEU A 117 20.90 15.31 11.11
N ASP A 118 21.80 14.66 10.35
CA ASP A 118 21.62 13.24 10.02
C ASP A 118 21.70 12.36 11.28
N ARG A 119 20.78 11.42 11.37
CA ARG A 119 20.76 10.36 12.37
C ARG A 119 20.03 9.13 11.87
N LYS A 120 20.36 8.01 12.47
CA LYS A 120 19.69 6.74 12.19
C LYS A 120 18.18 6.83 12.46
N GLY A 121 17.38 6.38 11.49
CA GLY A 121 15.93 6.35 11.59
C GLY A 121 15.23 7.71 11.43
N LEU A 122 15.93 8.78 11.05
CA LEU A 122 15.38 10.11 10.84
C LEU A 122 14.14 10.08 9.91
N ILE A 123 14.30 9.57 8.71
CA ILE A 123 13.22 9.50 7.70
C ILE A 123 12.05 8.64 8.20
N HIS A 124 12.34 7.57 8.98
CA HIS A 124 11.28 6.77 9.56
C HIS A 124 10.45 7.56 10.57
N ASP A 125 11.09 8.36 11.42
CA ASP A 125 10.36 9.15 12.43
C ASP A 125 9.45 10.19 11.75
N VAL A 126 9.93 10.86 10.69
CA VAL A 126 9.09 11.75 9.86
C VAL A 126 7.93 10.98 9.20
N THR A 127 8.21 9.87 8.52
CA THR A 127 7.17 9.09 7.83
C THR A 127 6.16 8.50 8.80
N LYS A 128 6.58 8.15 10.02
CA LYS A 128 5.71 7.69 11.09
C LYS A 128 4.71 8.76 11.49
N LEU A 129 5.18 9.98 11.79
CA LEU A 129 4.29 11.09 12.16
C LEU A 129 3.33 11.44 11.02
N LEU A 130 3.80 11.50 9.78
CA LEU A 130 2.92 11.75 8.63
C LEU A 130 1.81 10.68 8.52
N CYS A 131 2.13 9.42 8.80
CA CYS A 131 1.12 8.36 8.85
C CYS A 131 0.15 8.53 10.05
N GLU A 132 0.64 9.00 11.21
CA GLU A 132 -0.19 9.29 12.39
C GLU A 132 -1.18 10.43 12.12
N LEU A 133 -0.77 11.42 11.35
CA LEU A 133 -1.60 12.55 10.93
C LEU A 133 -2.44 12.25 9.67
N GLU A 134 -2.47 11.01 9.20
CA GLU A 134 -3.20 10.56 8.01
C GLU A 134 -2.80 11.31 6.72
N LEU A 135 -1.57 11.84 6.69
CA LEU A 135 -1.02 12.54 5.53
C LEU A 135 -0.39 11.51 4.57
N THR A 136 -0.71 11.64 3.29
CA THR A 136 -0.22 10.70 2.26
C THR A 136 0.97 11.30 1.51
N ILE A 137 2.10 10.59 1.52
CA ILE A 137 3.30 10.98 0.79
C ILE A 137 3.12 10.62 -0.68
N GLN A 138 3.12 11.63 -1.55
CA GLN A 138 3.03 11.48 -3.01
C GLN A 138 4.43 11.40 -3.65
N ARG A 139 5.35 12.20 -3.15
CA ARG A 139 6.74 12.25 -3.61
C ARG A 139 7.66 12.52 -2.43
N LEU A 140 8.88 12.05 -2.52
CA LEU A 140 9.91 12.22 -1.50
C LEU A 140 11.23 12.52 -2.20
N LYS A 141 11.98 13.46 -1.68
CA LYS A 141 13.37 13.69 -2.04
C LYS A 141 14.18 13.98 -0.78
N VAL A 142 15.13 13.11 -0.49
CA VAL A 142 16.04 13.21 0.64
C VAL A 142 17.44 13.43 0.12
N MET A 143 18.17 14.38 0.69
CA MET A 143 19.54 14.67 0.34
C MET A 143 20.36 14.95 1.61
N THR A 144 21.41 14.18 1.81
CA THR A 144 22.38 14.42 2.89
C THR A 144 23.59 15.14 2.33
N THR A 145 24.01 16.20 2.99
CA THR A 145 25.20 16.98 2.64
C THR A 145 26.43 16.37 3.30
N PRO A 146 27.66 16.62 2.76
CA PRO A 146 28.90 16.08 3.34
C PRO A 146 29.17 16.50 4.79
N ASP A 147 28.57 17.60 5.25
CA ASP A 147 28.69 18.09 6.63
C ASP A 147 27.60 17.51 7.57
N GLY A 148 26.92 16.46 7.12
CA GLY A 148 25.93 15.72 7.94
C GLY A 148 24.61 16.44 8.14
N LYS A 149 24.28 17.42 7.30
CA LYS A 149 22.95 18.04 7.27
C LYS A 149 22.07 17.34 6.25
N VAL A 150 20.79 17.20 6.58
CA VAL A 150 19.80 16.57 5.73
C VAL A 150 18.73 17.59 5.31
N VAL A 151 18.37 17.55 4.04
CA VAL A 151 17.27 18.30 3.45
C VAL A 151 16.25 17.29 2.94
N ASP A 152 15.13 17.21 3.63
CA ASP A 152 14.01 16.33 3.29
C ASP A 152 12.87 17.14 2.70
N LEU A 153 12.47 16.80 1.48
CA LEU A 153 11.32 17.38 0.79
C LEU A 153 10.24 16.31 0.64
N PHE A 154 9.14 16.47 1.37
CA PHE A 154 7.97 15.61 1.25
C PHE A 154 6.84 16.35 0.54
N PHE A 155 6.37 15.80 -0.55
CA PHE A 155 5.15 16.25 -1.21
C PHE A 155 4.00 15.41 -0.70
N ILE A 156 3.10 16.04 0.05
CA ILE A 156 2.04 15.35 0.79
C ILE A 156 0.66 15.84 0.38
N THR A 157 -0.31 14.97 0.45
CA THR A 157 -1.73 15.30 0.30
C THR A 157 -2.44 15.04 1.62
N ASP A 158 -3.41 15.89 1.89
CA ASP A 158 -4.22 15.88 3.10
C ASP A 158 -5.66 15.49 2.75
N SER A 159 -6.14 14.41 3.32
CA SER A 159 -7.51 13.93 3.13
C SER A 159 -8.44 14.24 4.31
N VAL A 160 -7.90 14.79 5.40
CA VAL A 160 -8.65 15.14 6.62
C VAL A 160 -8.81 16.66 6.81
N ASN A 161 -8.32 17.45 5.86
CA ASN A 161 -8.36 18.92 5.88
C ASN A 161 -7.57 19.56 7.04
N LEU A 162 -6.57 18.89 7.59
CA LEU A 162 -5.69 19.40 8.64
C LEU A 162 -4.86 20.58 8.16
N LEU A 163 -4.31 20.48 6.93
CA LEU A 163 -3.33 21.43 6.37
C LEU A 163 -3.96 22.65 5.67
N HIS A 164 -5.29 22.71 5.57
CA HIS A 164 -5.97 23.84 4.92
C HIS A 164 -5.75 25.17 5.67
N THR A 165 -5.60 25.09 6.99
CA THR A 165 -5.37 26.27 7.82
C THR A 165 -3.87 26.49 8.04
N LYS A 166 -3.49 27.77 8.27
CA LYS A 166 -2.11 28.09 8.65
C LYS A 166 -1.76 27.44 10.00
N PHE A 167 -2.71 27.45 10.94
CA PHE A 167 -2.55 26.83 12.25
C PHE A 167 -2.25 25.33 12.17
N GLY A 168 -3.01 24.56 11.39
CA GLY A 168 -2.76 23.11 11.21
C GLY A 168 -1.38 22.81 10.60
N ARG A 169 -0.90 23.67 9.68
CA ARG A 169 0.46 23.53 9.12
C ARG A 169 1.55 23.80 10.17
N GLU A 170 1.37 24.86 10.98
CA GLU A 170 2.29 25.22 12.06
C GLU A 170 2.31 24.14 13.15
N GLU A 171 1.16 23.62 13.56
CA GLU A 171 1.02 22.53 14.52
C GLU A 171 1.70 21.24 14.01
N THR A 172 1.55 20.92 12.74
CA THR A 172 2.23 19.76 12.12
C THR A 172 3.75 19.93 12.18
N CYS A 173 4.28 21.10 11.89
CA CYS A 173 5.71 21.40 11.99
C CYS A 173 6.20 21.35 13.44
N GLU A 174 5.42 21.82 14.39
CA GLU A 174 5.75 21.76 15.81
C GLU A 174 5.81 20.30 16.30
N HIS A 175 4.85 19.46 15.94
CA HIS A 175 4.87 18.03 16.24
C HIS A 175 6.12 17.35 15.63
N LEU A 176 6.50 17.68 14.40
CA LEU A 176 7.71 17.17 13.78
C LEU A 176 8.96 17.59 14.56
N SER A 177 9.04 18.87 14.93
CA SER A 177 10.17 19.38 15.71
C SER A 177 10.30 18.68 17.07
N VAL A 178 9.18 18.37 17.72
CA VAL A 178 9.18 17.61 18.98
C VAL A 178 9.67 16.17 18.77
N VAL A 179 9.19 15.49 17.73
CA VAL A 179 9.59 14.10 17.43
C VAL A 179 11.05 14.00 17.01
N LEU A 180 11.54 14.97 16.26
CA LEU A 180 12.93 15.02 15.79
C LEU A 180 13.90 15.51 16.89
N GLY A 181 13.41 16.30 17.84
CA GLY A 181 14.21 16.83 18.94
C GLY A 181 15.35 17.73 18.48
N GLU A 182 16.50 17.62 19.15
CA GLU A 182 17.66 18.47 18.90
C GLU A 182 18.26 18.38 17.49
N CYS A 183 17.93 17.32 16.74
CA CYS A 183 18.43 17.21 15.36
C CYS A 183 17.60 18.07 14.37
N CYS A 184 16.41 18.56 14.72
CA CYS A 184 15.62 19.44 13.89
C CYS A 184 16.20 20.84 13.86
N ILE A 185 16.62 21.32 12.70
CA ILE A 185 17.11 22.69 12.49
C ILE A 185 15.94 23.62 12.15
N SER A 186 15.12 23.22 11.17
CA SER A 186 13.90 23.93 10.82
C SER A 186 12.90 23.02 10.10
N CYS A 187 11.63 23.36 10.21
CA CYS A 187 10.53 22.70 9.52
C CYS A 187 9.61 23.75 8.91
N GLU A 188 9.31 23.59 7.63
CA GLU A 188 8.42 24.48 6.88
C GLU A 188 7.39 23.65 6.13
N LEU A 189 6.12 24.07 6.17
CA LEU A 189 5.02 23.40 5.48
C LEU A 189 4.16 24.43 4.75
N GLU A 190 4.15 24.35 3.45
CA GLU A 190 3.46 25.31 2.57
C GLU A 190 2.66 24.59 1.47
N LEU A 191 1.73 25.29 0.83
CA LEU A 191 1.08 24.79 -0.37
C LEU A 191 2.11 24.71 -1.50
N ALA A 192 2.20 23.54 -2.16
CA ALA A 192 3.12 23.40 -3.29
C ALA A 192 2.72 24.32 -4.43
N GLY A 193 3.69 25.02 -5.01
CA GLY A 193 3.46 25.89 -6.15
C GLY A 193 3.14 25.09 -7.42
N PRO A 194 2.55 25.74 -8.46
CA PRO A 194 2.16 25.08 -9.71
C PRO A 194 3.34 24.44 -10.46
N GLU A 195 4.56 24.91 -10.22
CA GLU A 195 5.79 24.32 -10.76
C GLU A 195 6.03 22.88 -10.30
N TYR A 196 5.45 22.48 -9.16
CA TYR A 196 5.55 21.14 -8.62
C TYR A 196 4.41 20.20 -9.04
N GLU A 197 3.29 20.75 -9.57
CA GLU A 197 2.13 19.94 -9.99
C GLU A 197 2.43 19.10 -11.25
N CYS A 198 3.23 19.64 -12.17
CA CYS A 198 3.55 19.00 -13.45
C CYS A 198 4.73 18.02 -13.40
N GLN A 199 5.50 18.00 -12.33
CA GLN A 199 6.68 17.14 -12.20
C GLN A 199 6.37 15.81 -11.49
N GLN A 200 5.57 14.96 -12.10
CA GLN A 200 5.71 13.53 -11.81
C GLN A 200 7.04 13.07 -12.42
N GLY A 201 8.11 13.11 -11.63
CA GLY A 201 9.43 12.69 -12.09
C GLY A 201 9.37 11.24 -12.57
N PHE A 202 9.60 11.04 -13.88
CA PHE A 202 9.85 9.71 -14.40
C PHE A 202 11.12 9.20 -13.73
N SER A 203 11.02 8.01 -13.12
CA SER A 203 12.18 7.35 -12.56
C SER A 203 13.11 6.93 -13.70
N SER A 204 14.24 7.59 -13.86
CA SER A 204 15.31 7.11 -14.74
C SER A 204 15.97 5.89 -14.08
N ILE A 205 15.44 4.70 -14.33
CA ILE A 205 16.11 3.44 -13.99
C ILE A 205 16.82 2.98 -15.24
N PRO A 206 18.13 2.63 -15.19
CA PRO A 206 18.81 2.01 -16.29
C PRO A 206 18.09 0.72 -16.73
N GLU A 207 18.02 0.46 -18.02
CA GLU A 207 17.28 -0.67 -18.62
C GLU A 207 17.69 -2.01 -17.97
N THR A 208 18.97 -2.24 -17.77
CA THR A 208 19.51 -3.44 -17.10
C THR A 208 19.03 -3.63 -15.66
N ILE A 209 18.73 -2.53 -14.96
CA ILE A 209 18.19 -2.56 -13.60
C ILE A 209 16.68 -2.73 -13.65
N ALA A 210 16.01 -2.09 -14.62
CA ALA A 210 14.57 -2.27 -14.85
C ALA A 210 14.26 -3.73 -15.20
N GLU A 211 15.02 -4.35 -16.08
CA GLU A 211 14.90 -5.78 -16.37
C GLU A 211 15.00 -6.64 -15.12
N LYS A 212 16.00 -6.41 -14.25
CA LYS A 212 16.14 -7.15 -12.99
C LYS A 212 15.01 -6.91 -12.00
N LEU A 213 14.49 -5.67 -11.95
CA LEU A 213 13.43 -5.30 -11.02
C LEU A 213 12.06 -5.86 -11.45
N PHE A 214 11.81 -5.88 -12.77
CA PHE A 214 10.50 -6.24 -13.34
C PHE A 214 10.47 -7.62 -13.99
N SER A 215 11.64 -8.28 -14.22
CA SER A 215 11.66 -9.65 -14.75
C SER A 215 10.94 -10.60 -13.80
N CYS A 216 10.04 -11.40 -14.37
CA CYS A 216 9.35 -12.48 -13.67
C CYS A 216 10.22 -13.74 -13.51
N GLU A 217 11.46 -13.69 -13.93
CA GLU A 217 12.36 -14.83 -13.80
C GLU A 217 12.60 -15.11 -12.32
N PHE A 218 11.90 -16.12 -11.82
CA PHE A 218 12.36 -16.89 -10.69
C PHE A 218 13.73 -17.44 -11.06
N SER A 219 14.77 -16.65 -10.81
CA SER A 219 16.11 -17.24 -10.78
C SER A 219 16.04 -18.35 -9.75
N SER A 220 15.93 -19.57 -10.21
CA SER A 220 16.34 -20.74 -9.48
C SER A 220 17.81 -20.51 -9.14
N VAL A 221 18.03 -19.76 -8.07
CA VAL A 221 19.36 -19.58 -7.51
C VAL A 221 19.72 -20.94 -6.92
N GLU A 222 20.43 -21.71 -7.70
CA GLU A 222 21.26 -22.81 -7.26
C GLU A 222 22.39 -22.25 -6.37
N ASP A 223 22.03 -21.66 -5.23
CA ASP A 223 23.03 -21.27 -4.24
C ASP A 223 22.40 -21.37 -2.84
N GLY A 224 22.91 -22.33 -2.10
CA GLY A 224 22.38 -22.95 -0.89
C GLY A 224 22.27 -22.08 0.36
N SER A 225 21.56 -20.97 0.35
CA SER A 225 21.22 -20.25 1.57
C SER A 225 19.85 -20.68 2.12
N GLN A 226 19.84 -21.20 3.34
CA GLN A 226 18.67 -21.74 4.05
C GLN A 226 17.50 -20.74 4.19
N ALA A 227 17.74 -19.43 4.15
CA ALA A 227 16.68 -18.40 4.23
C ALA A 227 15.80 -18.36 2.96
N ILE A 228 16.38 -18.56 1.78
CA ILE A 228 15.67 -18.59 0.48
C ILE A 228 14.75 -19.82 0.40
N ILE A 229 15.12 -20.93 1.07
CA ILE A 229 14.34 -22.17 1.06
C ILE A 229 13.02 -22.00 1.81
N SER A 230 12.96 -21.18 2.86
CA SER A 230 11.71 -20.96 3.62
C SER A 230 10.69 -20.12 2.84
N ASP A 231 11.14 -19.08 2.13
CA ASP A 231 10.27 -18.20 1.37
C ASP A 231 9.80 -18.87 0.06
N THR A 232 10.69 -19.59 -0.64
CA THR A 232 10.31 -20.42 -1.81
C THR A 232 9.36 -21.56 -1.44
N SER A 233 9.46 -22.13 -0.24
CA SER A 233 8.51 -23.18 0.21
C SER A 233 7.12 -22.63 0.51
N ARG A 234 7.01 -21.37 0.99
CA ARG A 234 5.73 -20.66 1.18
C ARG A 234 5.08 -20.32 -0.16
N ILE A 235 5.88 -19.91 -1.13
CA ILE A 235 5.50 -19.61 -2.50
C ILE A 235 4.92 -20.84 -3.22
N LYS A 236 5.59 -22.00 -3.11
CA LYS A 236 5.16 -23.23 -3.77
C LYS A 236 3.81 -23.79 -3.28
N LYS A 237 3.26 -23.27 -2.17
CA LYS A 237 2.00 -23.75 -1.58
C LYS A 237 0.77 -22.92 -1.98
N ALA A 238 0.90 -21.88 -2.78
CA ALA A 238 -0.24 -21.09 -3.26
C ALA A 238 -1.03 -21.89 -4.31
N SER A 239 -2.33 -22.09 -4.05
CA SER A 239 -3.29 -22.69 -4.97
C SER A 239 -4.29 -21.64 -5.41
N VAL A 240 -4.51 -21.54 -6.72
CA VAL A 240 -5.57 -20.70 -7.33
C VAL A 240 -6.29 -21.57 -8.33
N VAL A 241 -7.59 -21.79 -8.15
CA VAL A 241 -8.42 -22.69 -8.95
C VAL A 241 -9.72 -21.99 -9.32
N ILE A 242 -10.20 -22.20 -10.53
CA ILE A 242 -11.52 -21.74 -10.97
C ILE A 242 -12.41 -22.95 -11.19
N ASP A 243 -13.56 -22.99 -10.50
CA ASP A 243 -14.60 -24.00 -10.65
C ASP A 243 -15.85 -23.35 -11.30
N ASN A 244 -16.31 -23.97 -12.38
CA ASN A 244 -17.50 -23.54 -13.11
C ASN A 244 -18.71 -24.45 -12.89
N LEU A 245 -18.61 -25.47 -12.05
CA LEU A 245 -19.67 -26.45 -11.85
C LEU A 245 -20.67 -26.01 -10.75
N LEU A 246 -20.18 -25.34 -9.72
CA LEU A 246 -20.97 -25.06 -8.53
C LEU A 246 -22.09 -24.04 -8.73
N SER A 247 -21.91 -23.03 -9.59
CA SER A 247 -22.91 -22.00 -9.83
C SER A 247 -23.28 -21.95 -11.33
N PRO A 248 -24.56 -21.77 -11.67
CA PRO A 248 -24.98 -21.62 -13.07
C PRO A 248 -24.55 -20.27 -13.66
N VAL A 249 -24.37 -19.23 -12.85
CA VAL A 249 -24.17 -17.84 -13.26
C VAL A 249 -22.75 -17.34 -13.01
N HIS A 250 -22.07 -17.83 -11.97
CA HIS A 250 -20.76 -17.35 -11.54
C HIS A 250 -19.69 -18.44 -11.67
N SER A 251 -18.45 -18.04 -11.90
CA SER A 251 -17.27 -18.89 -11.69
C SER A 251 -16.84 -18.78 -10.23
N LEU A 252 -16.53 -19.89 -9.58
CA LEU A 252 -15.95 -19.89 -8.23
C LEU A 252 -14.43 -19.85 -8.33
N LEU A 253 -13.83 -18.74 -7.89
CA LEU A 253 -12.39 -18.60 -7.73
C LEU A 253 -12.02 -18.95 -6.30
N GLN A 254 -11.25 -20.04 -6.13
CA GLN A 254 -10.74 -20.47 -4.84
C GLN A 254 -9.25 -20.19 -4.75
N ILE A 255 -8.86 -19.49 -3.69
CA ILE A 255 -7.48 -19.13 -3.42
C ILE A 255 -7.09 -19.67 -2.06
N GLN A 256 -6.00 -20.44 -2.01
CA GLN A 256 -5.36 -20.86 -0.79
C GLN A 256 -3.89 -20.46 -0.84
N CYS A 257 -3.45 -19.65 0.12
CA CYS A 257 -2.07 -19.16 0.16
C CYS A 257 -1.64 -18.83 1.59
N HIS A 258 -0.35 -18.55 1.75
CA HIS A 258 0.17 -18.04 3.02
C HIS A 258 -0.40 -16.64 3.30
N ASP A 259 -0.77 -16.41 4.56
CA ASP A 259 -1.35 -15.13 4.97
C ASP A 259 -0.28 -14.04 5.03
N GLN A 260 -0.62 -12.86 4.51
CA GLN A 260 0.31 -11.73 4.43
C GLN A 260 -0.42 -10.38 4.52
N LYS A 261 0.33 -9.35 4.89
CA LYS A 261 -0.17 -7.97 4.92
C LYS A 261 -0.66 -7.56 3.53
N GLY A 262 -1.90 -7.06 3.45
CA GLY A 262 -2.49 -6.55 2.21
C GLY A 262 -2.91 -7.62 1.20
N LEU A 263 -2.86 -8.91 1.53
CA LEU A 263 -3.23 -10.01 0.64
C LEU A 263 -4.60 -9.78 -0.05
N ILE A 264 -5.61 -9.45 0.74
CA ILE A 264 -6.97 -9.28 0.23
C ILE A 264 -7.04 -8.06 -0.70
N TYR A 265 -6.37 -6.97 -0.32
CA TYR A 265 -6.25 -5.78 -1.16
C TYR A 265 -5.60 -6.11 -2.52
N ASP A 266 -4.49 -6.85 -2.49
CA ASP A 266 -3.77 -7.22 -3.72
C ASP A 266 -4.65 -8.09 -4.64
N ILE A 267 -5.38 -9.06 -4.09
CA ILE A 267 -6.32 -9.90 -4.85
C ILE A 267 -7.46 -9.06 -5.47
N LEU A 268 -8.08 -8.16 -4.69
CA LEU A 268 -9.16 -7.31 -5.22
C LEU A 268 -8.63 -6.30 -6.25
N ARG A 269 -7.42 -5.78 -6.06
CA ARG A 269 -6.76 -4.92 -7.04
C ARG A 269 -6.55 -5.64 -8.37
N ILE A 270 -5.98 -6.84 -8.32
CA ILE A 270 -5.76 -7.66 -9.53
C ILE A 270 -7.08 -7.99 -10.22
N SER A 271 -8.10 -8.36 -9.42
CA SER A 271 -9.44 -8.62 -9.97
C SER A 271 -10.00 -7.41 -10.70
N LYS A 272 -9.87 -6.21 -10.09
CA LYS A 272 -10.27 -4.93 -10.71
C LYS A 272 -9.49 -4.65 -12.00
N ASP A 273 -8.15 -4.83 -11.97
CA ASP A 273 -7.27 -4.61 -13.13
C ASP A 273 -7.56 -5.59 -14.28
N CYS A 274 -8.10 -6.77 -13.99
CA CYS A 274 -8.52 -7.78 -14.96
C CYS A 274 -9.99 -7.67 -15.42
N GLY A 275 -10.71 -6.62 -14.99
CA GLY A 275 -12.13 -6.46 -15.32
C GLY A 275 -13.03 -7.53 -14.68
N ILE A 276 -12.62 -8.11 -13.55
CA ILE A 276 -13.37 -9.15 -12.84
C ILE A 276 -14.30 -8.50 -11.81
N GLN A 277 -15.58 -8.87 -11.89
CA GLN A 277 -16.60 -8.50 -10.91
C GLN A 277 -16.77 -9.61 -9.87
N ILE A 278 -16.84 -9.25 -8.59
CA ILE A 278 -17.03 -10.18 -7.49
C ILE A 278 -18.46 -9.98 -6.96
N ALA A 279 -19.32 -10.98 -7.21
CA ALA A 279 -20.70 -10.96 -6.74
C ALA A 279 -20.82 -11.35 -5.26
N TYR A 280 -20.02 -12.32 -4.84
CA TYR A 280 -19.93 -12.79 -3.45
C TYR A 280 -18.53 -13.24 -3.15
N GLY A 281 -18.02 -12.92 -1.96
CA GLY A 281 -16.70 -13.32 -1.53
C GLY A 281 -16.64 -13.59 -0.03
N ARG A 282 -15.94 -14.64 0.33
CA ARG A 282 -15.65 -14.98 1.72
C ARG A 282 -14.15 -15.14 1.93
N VAL A 283 -13.65 -14.43 2.91
CA VAL A 283 -12.27 -14.55 3.42
C VAL A 283 -12.33 -15.23 4.77
N SER A 284 -11.83 -16.45 4.84
CA SER A 284 -11.78 -17.21 6.09
C SER A 284 -10.67 -16.73 7.00
N PRO A 285 -10.79 -16.90 8.33
CA PRO A 285 -9.67 -16.68 9.25
C PRO A 285 -8.46 -17.52 8.87
N SER A 286 -7.27 -16.98 9.14
CA SER A 286 -6.03 -17.71 8.90
C SER A 286 -5.90 -18.89 9.88
N VAL A 287 -5.60 -20.07 9.34
CA VAL A 287 -5.33 -21.28 10.13
C VAL A 287 -3.90 -21.73 9.83
N ASN A 288 -3.07 -21.81 10.84
CA ASN A 288 -1.64 -22.19 10.71
C ASN A 288 -0.88 -21.32 9.67
N GLY A 289 -1.21 -20.02 9.58
CA GLY A 289 -0.62 -19.12 8.62
C GLY A 289 -1.11 -19.29 7.17
N THR A 290 -2.15 -20.11 6.95
CA THR A 290 -2.78 -20.30 5.63
C THR A 290 -4.14 -19.63 5.60
N ARG A 291 -4.41 -18.89 4.53
CA ARG A 291 -5.65 -18.16 4.26
C ARG A 291 -6.39 -18.79 3.09
N ASN A 292 -7.71 -18.93 3.24
CA ASN A 292 -8.61 -19.38 2.17
C ASN A 292 -9.56 -18.25 1.80
N LEU A 293 -9.73 -18.04 0.48
CA LEU A 293 -10.69 -17.13 -0.10
C LEU A 293 -11.52 -17.87 -1.13
N ASP A 294 -12.83 -17.71 -1.03
CA ASP A 294 -13.82 -18.21 -2.01
C ASP A 294 -14.54 -17.01 -2.59
N LEU A 295 -14.38 -16.77 -3.91
CA LEU A 295 -14.93 -15.61 -4.61
C LEU A 295 -15.79 -16.09 -5.78
N PHE A 296 -17.07 -15.73 -5.80
CA PHE A 296 -17.95 -15.92 -6.95
C PHE A 296 -17.80 -14.74 -7.89
N ILE A 297 -17.23 -15.00 -9.05
CA ILE A 297 -16.75 -13.99 -9.99
C ILE A 297 -17.46 -14.09 -11.35
N GLN A 298 -17.48 -12.95 -12.05
CA GLN A 298 -17.88 -12.79 -13.43
C GLN A 298 -16.90 -11.90 -14.16
N ASN A 299 -16.88 -11.95 -15.49
CA ASN A 299 -16.20 -10.95 -16.28
C ASN A 299 -16.97 -9.62 -16.30
N GLU A 300 -16.41 -8.57 -16.89
CA GLU A 300 -17.05 -7.25 -17.03
C GLU A 300 -18.42 -7.27 -17.72
N ASN A 301 -18.69 -8.29 -18.55
CA ASN A 301 -19.97 -8.48 -19.23
C ASN A 301 -21.00 -9.29 -18.42
N GLY A 302 -20.73 -9.55 -17.14
CA GLY A 302 -21.59 -10.31 -16.25
C GLY A 302 -21.68 -11.82 -16.58
N LYS A 303 -20.68 -12.38 -17.27
CA LYS A 303 -20.64 -13.79 -17.67
C LYS A 303 -19.58 -14.57 -16.92
N LYS A 304 -19.79 -15.87 -16.80
CA LYS A 304 -18.77 -16.80 -16.27
C LYS A 304 -17.50 -16.78 -17.12
N ILE A 305 -16.38 -17.04 -16.48
CA ILE A 305 -15.08 -17.22 -17.14
C ILE A 305 -14.95 -18.68 -17.53
N VAL A 306 -15.48 -19.05 -18.71
CA VAL A 306 -15.48 -20.44 -19.19
C VAL A 306 -14.31 -20.78 -20.10
N ASP A 307 -13.74 -19.78 -20.75
CA ASP A 307 -12.58 -19.97 -21.62
C ASP A 307 -11.34 -20.37 -20.82
N HIS A 308 -10.71 -21.47 -21.23
CA HIS A 308 -9.58 -22.06 -20.50
C HIS A 308 -8.35 -21.16 -20.51
N GLU A 309 -8.06 -20.47 -21.63
CA GLU A 309 -6.92 -19.57 -21.72
C GLU A 309 -7.07 -18.40 -20.77
N ASN A 310 -8.27 -17.79 -20.69
CA ASN A 310 -8.58 -16.71 -19.76
C ASN A 310 -8.50 -17.17 -18.29
N GLN A 311 -8.93 -18.40 -17.97
CA GLN A 311 -8.79 -18.97 -16.64
C GLN A 311 -7.31 -19.14 -16.25
N VAL A 312 -6.50 -19.70 -17.14
CA VAL A 312 -5.06 -19.91 -16.91
C VAL A 312 -4.36 -18.57 -16.74
N ALA A 313 -4.64 -17.59 -17.61
CA ALA A 313 -4.06 -16.25 -17.53
C ALA A 313 -4.39 -15.55 -16.21
N LEU A 314 -5.67 -15.58 -15.78
CA LEU A 314 -6.11 -14.99 -14.51
C LEU A 314 -5.44 -15.69 -13.31
N CYS A 315 -5.44 -17.03 -13.29
CA CYS A 315 -4.81 -17.79 -12.21
C CYS A 315 -3.30 -17.53 -12.12
N SER A 316 -2.61 -17.46 -13.25
CA SER A 316 -1.17 -17.18 -13.30
C SER A 316 -0.87 -15.78 -12.80
N ARG A 317 -1.62 -14.76 -13.25
CA ARG A 317 -1.46 -13.38 -12.82
C ARG A 317 -1.74 -13.21 -11.31
N LEU A 318 -2.81 -13.83 -10.79
CA LEU A 318 -3.11 -13.83 -9.36
C LEU A 318 -1.98 -14.45 -8.55
N LYS A 319 -1.47 -15.63 -8.96
CA LYS A 319 -0.35 -16.29 -8.29
C LYS A 319 0.89 -15.40 -8.26
N GLU A 320 1.29 -14.87 -9.40
CA GLU A 320 2.48 -14.04 -9.50
C GLU A 320 2.40 -12.83 -8.58
N GLU A 321 1.30 -12.09 -8.65
CA GLU A 321 1.17 -10.85 -7.89
C GLU A 321 0.89 -11.05 -6.39
N MET A 322 0.23 -12.15 -5.99
CA MET A 322 0.12 -12.52 -4.59
C MET A 322 1.48 -12.89 -3.97
N LEU A 323 2.34 -13.49 -4.77
CA LEU A 323 3.66 -13.95 -4.32
C LEU A 323 4.67 -12.82 -4.30
N HIS A 324 4.53 -11.87 -5.22
CA HIS A 324 5.42 -10.72 -5.37
C HIS A 324 4.64 -9.41 -5.53
N PRO A 325 3.80 -9.03 -4.52
CA PRO A 325 3.00 -7.82 -4.62
C PRO A 325 3.84 -6.55 -4.67
N LEU A 326 5.08 -6.64 -4.21
CA LEU A 326 6.09 -5.60 -4.25
C LEU A 326 7.41 -6.20 -4.72
N ARG A 327 8.13 -5.50 -5.60
CA ARG A 327 9.45 -5.93 -6.08
C ARG A 327 10.52 -5.25 -5.23
N VAL A 328 11.49 -6.01 -4.74
CA VAL A 328 12.57 -5.47 -3.89
C VAL A 328 13.90 -6.04 -4.36
N ILE A 329 14.82 -5.15 -4.76
CA ILE A 329 16.19 -5.53 -5.14
C ILE A 329 17.20 -4.56 -4.55
N ILE A 330 18.44 -5.02 -4.43
CA ILE A 330 19.61 -4.19 -4.18
C ILE A 330 20.53 -4.20 -5.40
N THR A 331 21.01 -3.01 -5.77
CA THR A 331 21.95 -2.80 -6.86
C THR A 331 23.11 -1.93 -6.40
N ASN A 332 24.18 -1.89 -7.17
CA ASN A 332 25.25 -0.91 -6.99
C ASN A 332 25.02 0.28 -7.93
N ARG A 333 25.22 1.48 -7.43
CA ARG A 333 25.24 2.71 -8.20
C ARG A 333 26.61 3.36 -8.04
N GLY A 334 27.57 2.96 -8.88
CA GLY A 334 28.97 3.29 -8.66
C GLY A 334 29.50 2.65 -7.38
N PRO A 335 30.07 3.43 -6.44
CA PRO A 335 30.50 2.90 -5.14
C PRO A 335 29.34 2.65 -4.18
N ASP A 336 28.18 3.27 -4.40
CA ASP A 336 27.06 3.28 -3.45
C ASP A 336 26.16 2.06 -3.61
N THR A 337 25.58 1.63 -2.50
CA THR A 337 24.56 0.59 -2.47
C THR A 337 23.15 1.21 -2.55
N GLN A 338 22.37 0.79 -3.55
CA GLN A 338 21.01 1.28 -3.78
C GLN A 338 19.98 0.18 -3.56
N LEU A 339 19.01 0.44 -2.66
CA LEU A 339 17.80 -0.36 -2.49
C LEU A 339 16.70 0.21 -3.39
N LEU A 340 16.07 -0.66 -4.17
CA LEU A 340 14.92 -0.34 -5.01
C LEU A 340 13.71 -1.14 -4.56
N VAL A 341 12.58 -0.45 -4.41
CA VAL A 341 11.28 -1.07 -4.13
C VAL A 341 10.29 -0.58 -5.17
N ALA A 342 9.67 -1.51 -5.89
CA ALA A 342 8.61 -1.18 -6.85
C ALA A 342 7.25 -1.63 -6.32
N ASN A 343 6.30 -0.70 -6.36
CA ASN A 343 4.93 -0.82 -5.88
C ASN A 343 3.98 -0.67 -7.07
N PRO A 344 3.16 -1.68 -7.39
CA PRO A 344 2.25 -1.60 -8.53
C PRO A 344 1.19 -0.53 -8.29
N VAL A 345 0.91 0.25 -9.33
CA VAL A 345 -0.08 1.32 -9.32
C VAL A 345 -1.39 0.78 -9.89
N GLU A 346 -2.50 1.08 -9.20
CA GLU A 346 -3.85 0.79 -9.72
C GLU A 346 -4.18 1.69 -10.92
N ILE A 347 -5.19 1.32 -11.69
CA ILE A 347 -5.77 2.18 -12.75
C ILE A 347 -6.15 3.57 -12.22
N SER A 348 -6.49 3.67 -10.93
CA SER A 348 -6.78 4.95 -10.25
C SER A 348 -5.55 5.84 -10.01
N GLY A 349 -4.36 5.41 -10.40
CA GLY A 349 -3.09 6.13 -10.17
C GLY A 349 -2.51 5.99 -8.77
N LYS A 350 -3.05 5.10 -7.93
CA LYS A 350 -2.62 4.92 -6.53
C LYS A 350 -1.90 3.58 -6.34
N GLY A 351 -0.75 3.58 -5.69
CA GLY A 351 -0.05 2.37 -5.27
C GLY A 351 -0.54 1.85 -3.92
N ARG A 352 -0.03 0.70 -3.47
CA ARG A 352 -0.27 0.15 -2.14
C ARG A 352 0.19 1.15 -1.08
N PRO A 353 -0.62 1.43 -0.04
CA PRO A 353 -0.28 2.45 0.95
C PRO A 353 0.83 2.02 1.92
N ARG A 354 1.47 2.99 2.57
CA ARG A 354 2.45 2.83 3.66
C ARG A 354 3.76 2.14 3.27
N VAL A 355 4.09 2.02 1.99
CA VAL A 355 5.33 1.36 1.54
C VAL A 355 6.57 2.08 2.06
N VAL A 356 6.62 3.43 2.00
CA VAL A 356 7.75 4.21 2.53
C VAL A 356 7.93 3.96 4.03
N TYR A 357 6.84 3.99 4.79
CA TYR A 357 6.86 3.72 6.23
C TYR A 357 7.45 2.33 6.55
N ASP A 358 6.99 1.30 5.84
CA ASP A 358 7.45 -0.07 6.08
C ASP A 358 8.93 -0.25 5.71
N VAL A 359 9.38 0.35 4.59
CA VAL A 359 10.78 0.29 4.16
C VAL A 359 11.69 1.03 5.16
N THR A 360 11.31 2.24 5.53
CA THR A 360 12.11 3.04 6.50
C THR A 360 12.14 2.39 7.88
N LEU A 361 11.06 1.71 8.30
CA LEU A 361 11.03 0.89 9.52
C LEU A 361 12.02 -0.29 9.44
N ALA A 362 12.04 -0.99 8.30
CA ALA A 362 12.97 -2.10 8.09
C ALA A 362 14.43 -1.63 8.16
N LEU A 363 14.77 -0.53 7.49
CA LEU A 363 16.12 0.04 7.50
C LEU A 363 16.53 0.55 8.89
N LYS A 364 15.61 1.22 9.61
CA LYS A 364 15.82 1.63 11.00
C LYS A 364 16.10 0.42 11.92
N THR A 365 15.36 -0.68 11.73
CA THR A 365 15.57 -1.90 12.53
C THR A 365 16.92 -2.58 12.25
N LEU A 366 17.47 -2.39 11.05
CA LEU A 366 18.81 -2.85 10.66
C LEU A 366 19.91 -1.85 11.00
N ASP A 367 19.57 -0.72 11.61
CA ASP A 367 20.52 0.34 11.96
C ASP A 367 21.24 0.96 10.75
N ILE A 368 20.55 1.02 9.60
CA ILE A 368 21.06 1.54 8.33
C ILE A 368 20.58 2.98 8.12
N CYS A 369 21.53 3.89 7.86
CA CYS A 369 21.25 5.26 7.45
C CYS A 369 20.89 5.34 5.96
N ILE A 370 20.03 6.30 5.62
CA ILE A 370 19.61 6.59 4.26
C ILE A 370 20.27 7.91 3.83
N PHE A 371 21.23 7.83 2.93
CA PHE A 371 21.92 9.00 2.40
C PHE A 371 21.06 9.82 1.45
N SER A 372 20.26 9.13 0.61
CA SER A 372 19.34 9.78 -0.32
C SER A 372 18.12 8.89 -0.55
N ALA A 373 16.96 9.50 -0.72
CA ALA A 373 15.74 8.79 -1.09
C ALA A 373 14.94 9.57 -2.12
N GLU A 374 14.29 8.85 -3.03
CA GLU A 374 13.45 9.42 -4.09
C GLU A 374 12.29 8.46 -4.41
N ILE A 375 11.12 9.04 -4.69
CA ILE A 375 9.96 8.32 -5.25
C ILE A 375 9.73 8.83 -6.66
N GLY A 376 9.68 7.91 -7.63
CA GLY A 376 9.39 8.23 -9.03
C GLY A 376 8.39 7.25 -9.64
N ARG A 377 7.85 7.58 -10.81
CA ARG A 377 7.00 6.72 -11.61
C ARG A 377 7.81 6.02 -12.69
N HIS A 378 7.48 4.76 -12.95
CA HIS A 378 8.05 3.97 -14.03
C HIS A 378 6.94 3.18 -14.72
N SER A 379 6.90 3.24 -16.05
CA SER A 379 5.90 2.52 -16.85
C SER A 379 6.55 1.31 -17.50
N THR A 380 5.94 0.15 -17.32
CA THR A 380 6.23 -1.06 -18.09
C THR A 380 5.12 -1.27 -19.14
N LEU A 381 5.26 -2.26 -20.01
CA LEU A 381 4.23 -2.60 -21.00
C LEU A 381 2.88 -2.92 -20.39
N ASP A 382 2.89 -3.50 -19.17
CA ASP A 382 1.68 -4.03 -18.51
C ASP A 382 1.03 -3.04 -17.55
N ARG A 383 1.81 -2.12 -16.94
CA ARG A 383 1.32 -1.22 -15.88
C ARG A 383 2.29 -0.12 -15.51
N GLU A 384 1.81 0.78 -14.66
CA GLU A 384 2.62 1.77 -13.96
C GLU A 384 3.08 1.25 -12.58
N TRP A 385 4.25 1.72 -12.16
CA TRP A 385 4.88 1.41 -10.89
C TRP A 385 5.31 2.69 -10.18
N GLU A 386 5.12 2.76 -8.88
CA GLU A 386 5.87 3.66 -8.01
C GLU A 386 7.18 3.00 -7.66
N VAL A 387 8.29 3.66 -7.93
CA VAL A 387 9.62 3.15 -7.62
C VAL A 387 10.26 4.02 -6.55
N TYR A 388 10.54 3.39 -5.43
CA TYR A 388 11.21 3.97 -4.30
C TYR A 388 12.69 3.61 -4.38
N LYS A 389 13.56 4.63 -4.41
CA LYS A 389 15.02 4.49 -4.48
C LYS A 389 15.60 4.99 -3.18
N PHE A 390 16.44 4.18 -2.55
CA PHE A 390 17.18 4.55 -1.34
C PHE A 390 18.65 4.28 -1.55
N LEU A 391 19.50 5.32 -1.47
CA LEU A 391 20.94 5.16 -1.34
C LEU A 391 21.26 4.94 0.13
N LEU A 392 21.94 3.85 0.43
CA LEU A 392 22.27 3.43 1.78
C LEU A 392 23.69 3.89 2.13
N ASP A 393 23.84 4.46 3.33
CA ASP A 393 25.16 4.89 3.81
C ASP A 393 25.93 3.70 4.38
N GLU A 394 27.17 3.51 3.90
CA GLU A 394 28.07 2.45 4.32
C GLU A 394 28.93 2.81 5.56
N ASN A 395 28.86 4.07 6.01
CA ASN A 395 29.89 4.64 6.89
C ASN A 395 29.80 4.24 8.37
N GLN A 396 28.82 3.46 8.82
CA GLN A 396 28.64 3.17 10.24
C GLN A 396 28.41 1.70 10.59
N GLY A 397 29.41 0.86 10.29
CA GLY A 397 29.52 -0.44 10.99
C GLY A 397 28.77 -1.63 10.36
N PHE A 398 27.97 -1.44 9.32
CA PHE A 398 27.36 -2.52 8.56
C PHE A 398 28.04 -2.62 7.19
N PRO A 399 28.89 -3.62 6.93
CA PRO A 399 29.55 -3.74 5.62
C PRO A 399 28.50 -4.15 4.56
N LEU A 400 28.02 -3.16 3.80
CA LEU A 400 27.07 -3.39 2.68
C LEU A 400 27.73 -4.08 1.47
N THR A 401 29.04 -4.33 1.53
CA THR A 401 29.84 -4.91 0.43
C THR A 401 29.58 -6.40 0.24
N SER A 402 29.18 -7.13 1.28
CA SER A 402 28.96 -8.57 1.18
C SER A 402 27.59 -8.93 0.54
N LYS A 403 27.58 -9.97 -0.30
CA LYS A 403 26.34 -10.51 -0.90
C LYS A 403 25.33 -10.89 0.18
N GLN A 404 25.79 -11.46 1.31
CA GLN A 404 24.97 -11.87 2.43
C GLN A 404 24.31 -10.67 3.14
N ALA A 405 25.04 -9.57 3.35
CA ALA A 405 24.49 -8.36 3.96
C ALA A 405 23.39 -7.76 3.08
N LYS A 406 23.63 -7.67 1.76
CA LYS A 406 22.63 -7.21 0.79
C LYS A 406 21.37 -8.08 0.80
N GLN A 407 21.54 -9.40 0.85
CA GLN A 407 20.42 -10.32 0.93
C GLN A 407 19.64 -10.16 2.24
N ASN A 408 20.31 -9.97 3.38
CA ASN A 408 19.65 -9.74 4.67
C ASN A 408 18.79 -8.46 4.66
N ILE A 409 19.25 -7.40 3.98
CA ILE A 409 18.45 -6.17 3.82
C ILE A 409 17.21 -6.44 2.98
N VAL A 410 17.36 -7.08 1.82
CA VAL A 410 16.22 -7.44 0.95
C VAL A 410 15.21 -8.28 1.72
N ASP A 411 15.67 -9.30 2.43
CA ASP A 411 14.80 -10.20 3.20
C ASP A 411 14.09 -9.47 4.35
N LYS A 412 14.79 -8.59 5.07
CA LYS A 412 14.19 -7.78 6.13
C LYS A 412 13.13 -6.83 5.59
N VAL A 413 13.43 -6.14 4.49
CA VAL A 413 12.49 -5.23 3.83
C VAL A 413 11.26 -5.99 3.35
N ARG A 414 11.44 -7.11 2.64
CA ARG A 414 10.34 -7.98 2.20
C ARG A 414 9.49 -8.45 3.37
N ARG A 415 10.09 -8.98 4.44
CA ARG A 415 9.35 -9.44 5.64
C ARG A 415 8.54 -8.31 6.26
N THR A 416 9.08 -7.11 6.38
CA THR A 416 8.36 -5.96 6.93
C THR A 416 7.19 -5.55 6.03
N LEU A 417 7.40 -5.49 4.72
CA LEU A 417 6.37 -5.17 3.72
C LEU A 417 5.25 -6.22 3.69
N MET A 418 5.59 -7.50 3.87
CA MET A 418 4.65 -8.62 3.86
C MET A 418 4.07 -8.91 5.24
N GLY A 419 4.63 -8.33 6.30
CA GLY A 419 4.17 -8.49 7.68
C GLY A 419 4.48 -9.85 8.29
N TRP A 420 5.60 -10.43 7.91
CA TRP A 420 6.12 -11.70 8.43
C TRP A 420 7.19 -11.52 9.50
#